data_ed807038ea1b1654a1f43e2f95d424ae
#
_entry.id   ed807038ea1b1654a1f43e2f95d424ae
#
_cell.length_a   1.000
_cell.length_b   1.000
_cell.length_c   1.000
_cell.angle_alpha   90.00
_cell.angle_beta   90.00
_cell.angle_gamma   90.00
#
_symmetry.space_group_name_H-M   'P 1'
#
loop_
_entity.id
_entity.type
_entity.pdbx_description
1 polymer ?
#
loop_
_entity_poly.entity_id
_entity_poly.type
_entity_poly.pdbx_seq_one_letter_code
_entity_poly.pdbx_strand_id
1 'polypeptide(L)'
;MNLHPTTRIRFFGVAAYEIVTRAGVRILMDPFLDENPGSPVRSDSFDKVDLVIVSHAAYDHLGDTEAIAKRYGCPVIAGGEVRAYLAAKGVPTTQVRATTWGIRVKVAGVEVQPVECHHWSQIKMPDGTFASGVPMAFVVYADDNVRFYHYGDTAIFSDMKLQAELYKPTIGCIGIANPQEILARNPMPGEMMTGEMSPYEGLLASQWLGLHTVLPCHYCQADDDDVRAFMRHHAAAKARGERTPDALVLNPGETIEVNTLGRIVSPKAA
;
A
#
# COMPACT_ATOMS: atom_id res chain seq x y z
N MET A 1 8.04 27.48 -4.39
CA MET A 1 8.39 26.13 -4.88
C MET A 1 7.70 25.92 -6.22
N ASN A 2 8.44 25.47 -7.24
CA ASN A 2 7.80 25.06 -8.48
C ASN A 2 7.18 23.68 -8.24
N LEU A 3 5.86 23.56 -8.39
CA LEU A 3 5.17 22.28 -8.28
C LEU A 3 5.42 21.43 -9.53
N HIS A 4 5.54 20.12 -9.36
CA HIS A 4 5.48 19.18 -10.49
C HIS A 4 4.09 19.25 -11.15
N PRO A 5 3.98 19.00 -12.46
CA PRO A 5 2.68 19.04 -13.13
C PRO A 5 1.73 17.93 -12.67
N THR A 6 2.27 16.81 -12.20
CA THR A 6 1.53 15.59 -11.83
C THR A 6 2.02 15.02 -10.51
N THR A 7 1.14 14.28 -9.82
CA THR A 7 1.50 13.28 -8.80
C THR A 7 1.90 12.01 -9.53
N ARG A 8 3.01 11.39 -9.12
CA ARG A 8 3.45 10.10 -9.66
C ARG A 8 3.21 9.01 -8.65
N ILE A 9 2.69 7.87 -9.11
CA ILE A 9 2.48 6.66 -8.31
C ILE A 9 3.19 5.52 -9.05
N ARG A 10 4.12 4.86 -8.38
CA ARG A 10 4.91 3.76 -8.92
C ARG A 10 4.67 2.50 -8.10
N PHE A 11 4.47 1.39 -8.78
CA PHE A 11 4.31 0.07 -8.18
C PHE A 11 5.64 -0.69 -8.20
N PHE A 12 5.97 -1.39 -7.11
CA PHE A 12 7.20 -2.19 -7.00
C PHE A 12 6.96 -3.69 -6.85
N GLY A 13 5.70 -4.13 -6.87
CA GLY A 13 5.30 -5.52 -6.62
C GLY A 13 4.76 -5.71 -5.21
N VAL A 14 3.94 -6.72 -5.01
CA VAL A 14 3.21 -7.04 -3.78
C VAL A 14 2.35 -5.86 -3.35
N ALA A 15 2.66 -5.18 -2.25
CA ALA A 15 1.98 -3.98 -1.78
C ALA A 15 2.89 -2.74 -1.75
N ALA A 16 4.11 -2.85 -2.30
CA ALA A 16 5.09 -1.78 -2.26
C ALA A 16 4.83 -0.69 -3.30
N TYR A 17 4.65 0.55 -2.85
CA TYR A 17 4.37 1.71 -3.70
C TYR A 17 5.27 2.90 -3.37
N GLU A 18 5.58 3.69 -4.39
CA GLU A 18 6.10 5.04 -4.26
C GLU A 18 5.05 6.05 -4.71
N ILE A 19 4.87 7.11 -3.93
CA ILE A 19 4.09 8.29 -4.32
C ILE A 19 5.03 9.49 -4.29
N VAL A 20 5.14 10.21 -5.41
CA VAL A 20 5.82 11.51 -5.45
C VAL A 20 4.77 12.58 -5.71
N THR A 21 4.50 13.39 -4.69
CA THR A 21 3.52 14.46 -4.76
C THR A 21 3.98 15.57 -5.72
N ARG A 22 3.06 16.44 -6.13
CA ARG A 22 3.40 17.63 -6.92
C ARG A 22 4.37 18.57 -6.20
N ALA A 23 4.38 18.57 -4.87
CA ALA A 23 5.36 19.31 -4.06
C ALA A 23 6.73 18.63 -4.00
N GLY A 24 6.91 17.46 -4.64
CA GLY A 24 8.15 16.71 -4.66
C GLY A 24 8.42 15.88 -3.39
N VAL A 25 7.41 15.68 -2.55
CA VAL A 25 7.51 14.80 -1.38
C VAL A 25 7.45 13.35 -1.87
N ARG A 26 8.49 12.57 -1.56
CA ARG A 26 8.58 11.14 -1.88
C ARG A 26 8.16 10.30 -0.69
N ILE A 27 7.13 9.51 -0.88
CA ILE A 27 6.53 8.63 0.10
C ILE A 27 6.74 7.19 -0.37
N LEU A 28 7.25 6.33 0.50
CA LEU A 28 7.26 4.88 0.27
C LEU A 28 6.21 4.24 1.18
N MET A 29 5.39 3.38 0.59
CA MET A 29 4.38 2.61 1.31
C MET A 29 4.74 1.13 1.26
N ASP A 30 4.74 0.49 2.42
CA ASP A 30 5.07 -0.92 2.61
C ASP A 30 6.31 -1.34 1.80
N PRO A 31 7.50 -0.74 2.08
CA PRO A 31 8.67 -0.82 1.20
C PRO A 31 9.39 -2.17 1.30
N PHE A 32 8.75 -3.21 0.84
CA PHE A 32 9.35 -4.52 0.60
C PHE A 32 10.01 -4.51 -0.77
N LEU A 33 11.33 -4.32 -0.82
CA LEU A 33 12.10 -4.06 -2.04
C LEU A 33 13.23 -5.06 -2.26
N ASP A 34 14.14 -5.21 -1.28
CA ASP A 34 15.38 -5.96 -1.44
C ASP A 34 15.18 -7.46 -1.63
N GLU A 35 14.19 -8.02 -0.96
CA GLU A 35 13.80 -9.42 -1.06
C GLU A 35 12.50 -9.65 -1.85
N ASN A 36 11.92 -8.61 -2.42
CA ASN A 36 10.72 -8.70 -3.24
C ASN A 36 11.09 -9.23 -4.63
N PRO A 37 10.59 -10.42 -5.02
CA PRO A 37 10.95 -11.02 -6.30
C PRO A 37 10.46 -10.21 -7.51
N GLY A 38 9.45 -9.34 -7.33
CA GLY A 38 8.93 -8.45 -8.39
C GLY A 38 9.62 -7.10 -8.44
N SER A 39 10.32 -6.65 -7.38
CA SER A 39 10.83 -5.28 -7.32
C SER A 39 12.01 -5.05 -8.27
N PRO A 40 11.93 -4.03 -9.14
CA PRO A 40 13.05 -3.64 -10.00
C PRO A 40 14.05 -2.69 -9.31
N VAL A 41 13.78 -2.30 -8.06
CA VAL A 41 14.60 -1.36 -7.28
C VAL A 41 14.94 -1.95 -5.92
N ARG A 42 15.97 -1.40 -5.29
CA ARG A 42 16.41 -1.75 -3.95
C ARG A 42 16.19 -0.60 -2.98
N SER A 43 16.25 -0.90 -1.70
CA SER A 43 16.05 0.06 -0.61
C SER A 43 17.03 1.25 -0.65
N ASP A 44 18.17 1.12 -1.31
CA ASP A 44 19.21 2.15 -1.45
C ASP A 44 19.17 2.91 -2.78
N SER A 45 18.19 2.64 -3.64
CA SER A 45 18.11 3.17 -5.01
C SER A 45 17.54 4.61 -5.12
N PHE A 46 17.15 5.22 -4.00
CA PHE A 46 16.49 6.54 -4.00
C PHE A 46 17.49 7.67 -3.71
N ASP A 47 17.32 8.81 -4.38
CA ASP A 47 18.09 10.03 -4.06
C ASP A 47 17.69 10.59 -2.68
N LYS A 48 16.41 10.48 -2.35
CA LYS A 48 15.83 10.87 -1.06
C LYS A 48 14.56 10.07 -0.79
N VAL A 49 14.20 9.96 0.48
CA VAL A 49 12.88 9.51 0.94
C VAL A 49 12.42 10.51 2.00
N ASP A 50 11.22 11.06 1.84
CA ASP A 50 10.69 12.08 2.75
C ASP A 50 9.74 11.48 3.80
N LEU A 51 9.16 10.31 3.53
CA LEU A 51 8.22 9.62 4.42
C LEU A 51 8.15 8.13 4.07
N VAL A 52 8.10 7.28 5.09
CA VAL A 52 7.72 5.87 4.96
C VAL A 52 6.40 5.65 5.70
N ILE A 53 5.49 4.86 5.10
CA ILE A 53 4.23 4.44 5.72
C ILE A 53 4.20 2.91 5.72
N VAL A 54 3.96 2.31 6.89
CA VAL A 54 3.90 0.85 7.06
C VAL A 54 2.54 0.46 7.60
N SER A 55 1.85 -0.41 6.88
CA SER A 55 0.51 -0.87 7.22
C SER A 55 0.49 -1.82 8.42
N HIS A 56 1.41 -2.78 8.44
CA HIS A 56 1.51 -3.78 9.51
C HIS A 56 2.90 -4.44 9.52
N ALA A 57 3.14 -5.29 10.51
CA ALA A 57 4.46 -5.84 10.80
C ALA A 57 4.80 -7.13 10.03
N ALA A 58 4.09 -7.46 8.94
CA ALA A 58 4.48 -8.57 8.07
C ALA A 58 5.78 -8.25 7.32
N TYR A 59 6.57 -9.29 7.02
CA TYR A 59 7.89 -9.10 6.41
C TYR A 59 7.82 -8.46 5.01
N ASP A 60 6.75 -8.75 4.27
CA ASP A 60 6.47 -8.24 2.92
C ASP A 60 5.79 -6.85 2.90
N HIS A 61 5.59 -6.25 4.06
CA HIS A 61 5.09 -4.88 4.25
C HIS A 61 6.07 -4.02 5.05
N LEU A 62 6.49 -4.46 6.25
CA LEU A 62 7.56 -3.80 6.99
C LEU A 62 8.84 -3.70 6.15
N GLY A 63 9.17 -4.79 5.43
CA GLY A 63 10.22 -4.85 4.44
C GLY A 63 11.52 -4.16 4.88
N ASP A 64 12.00 -3.28 4.03
CA ASP A 64 13.27 -2.56 4.20
C ASP A 64 13.14 -1.26 5.01
N THR A 65 12.02 -1.06 5.73
CA THR A 65 11.75 0.18 6.49
C THR A 65 12.89 0.56 7.44
N GLU A 66 13.50 -0.40 8.14
CA GLU A 66 14.63 -0.15 9.03
C GLU A 66 15.81 0.49 8.26
N ALA A 67 16.22 -0.15 7.17
CA ALA A 67 17.35 0.29 6.35
C ALA A 67 17.08 1.69 5.74
N ILE A 68 15.87 1.90 5.19
CA ILE A 68 15.44 3.16 4.61
C ILE A 68 15.40 4.27 5.66
N ALA A 69 14.78 4.02 6.82
CA ALA A 69 14.67 5.00 7.89
C ALA A 69 16.05 5.46 8.39
N LYS A 70 17.00 4.52 8.56
CA LYS A 70 18.37 4.83 8.96
C LYS A 70 19.16 5.57 7.88
N ARG A 71 19.04 5.15 6.63
CA ARG A 71 19.78 5.71 5.51
C ARG A 71 19.37 7.14 5.19
N TYR A 72 18.06 7.39 5.11
CA TYR A 72 17.52 8.68 4.66
C TYR A 72 17.12 9.60 5.82
N GLY A 73 17.11 9.11 7.05
CA GLY A 73 16.68 9.91 8.22
C GLY A 73 15.22 10.33 8.17
N CYS A 74 14.41 9.70 7.32
CA CYS A 74 13.03 10.09 7.08
C CYS A 74 12.09 9.62 8.20
N PRO A 75 11.00 10.34 8.48
CA PRO A 75 9.97 9.89 9.40
C PRO A 75 9.27 8.64 8.88
N VAL A 76 8.76 7.83 9.82
CA VAL A 76 7.97 6.62 9.57
C VAL A 76 6.61 6.78 10.24
N ILE A 77 5.51 6.48 9.54
CA ILE A 77 4.17 6.30 10.10
C ILE A 77 3.89 4.81 10.18
N ALA A 78 3.53 4.28 11.35
CA ALA A 78 3.30 2.86 11.53
C ALA A 78 2.48 2.55 12.80
N GLY A 79 2.18 1.29 13.05
CA GLY A 79 1.63 0.79 14.31
C GLY A 79 2.61 0.85 15.48
N GLY A 80 2.10 0.65 16.68
CA GLY A 80 2.89 0.68 17.90
C GLY A 80 3.93 -0.44 17.96
N GLU A 81 3.61 -1.62 17.46
CA GLU A 81 4.47 -2.80 17.35
C GLU A 81 5.65 -2.56 16.40
N VAL A 82 5.38 -1.95 15.24
CA VAL A 82 6.42 -1.56 14.27
C VAL A 82 7.36 -0.53 14.89
N ARG A 83 6.81 0.48 15.61
CA ARG A 83 7.62 1.46 16.33
C ARG A 83 8.51 0.79 17.36
N ALA A 84 7.98 -0.14 18.15
CA ALA A 84 8.76 -0.87 19.15
C ALA A 84 9.89 -1.68 18.51
N TYR A 85 9.59 -2.37 17.41
CA TYR A 85 10.58 -3.13 16.65
C TYR A 85 11.68 -2.23 16.08
N LEU A 86 11.31 -1.15 15.39
CA LEU A 86 12.27 -0.22 14.80
C LEU A 86 13.16 0.43 15.89
N ALA A 87 12.61 0.74 17.07
CA ALA A 87 13.36 1.24 18.20
C ALA A 87 14.38 0.20 18.71
N ALA A 88 13.98 -1.06 18.85
CA ALA A 88 14.87 -2.16 19.22
C ALA A 88 15.96 -2.41 18.17
N LYS A 89 15.73 -2.03 16.93
CA LYS A 89 16.70 -2.03 15.83
C LYS A 89 17.55 -0.76 15.74
N GLY A 90 17.36 0.19 16.64
CA GLY A 90 18.16 1.41 16.74
C GLY A 90 17.67 2.60 15.88
N VAL A 91 16.45 2.55 15.36
CA VAL A 91 15.79 3.72 14.77
C VAL A 91 15.26 4.61 15.92
N PRO A 92 15.57 5.91 15.97
CA PRO A 92 15.09 6.79 17.03
C PRO A 92 13.55 6.81 17.13
N THR A 93 13.01 6.69 18.35
CA THR A 93 11.56 6.70 18.57
C THR A 93 10.91 8.01 18.15
N THR A 94 11.66 9.11 18.12
CA THR A 94 11.21 10.42 17.61
C THR A 94 11.06 10.45 16.10
N GLN A 95 11.64 9.51 15.38
CA GLN A 95 11.51 9.35 13.94
C GLN A 95 10.26 8.55 13.55
N VAL A 96 9.66 7.78 14.49
CA VAL A 96 8.51 6.94 14.21
C VAL A 96 7.24 7.49 14.85
N ARG A 97 6.31 7.95 14.02
CA ARG A 97 4.96 8.34 14.42
C ARG A 97 4.08 7.10 14.52
N ALA A 98 3.94 6.57 15.74
CA ALA A 98 2.93 5.54 15.98
C ALA A 98 1.52 6.14 15.87
N THR A 99 0.63 5.41 15.21
CA THR A 99 -0.77 5.80 15.01
C THR A 99 -1.67 4.57 15.01
N THR A 100 -2.97 4.79 14.88
CA THR A 100 -3.98 3.75 14.71
C THR A 100 -5.20 4.34 13.98
N TRP A 101 -6.21 3.51 13.71
CA TRP A 101 -7.44 3.91 13.03
C TRP A 101 -8.04 5.21 13.59
N GLY A 102 -8.50 6.08 12.71
CA GLY A 102 -9.15 7.35 13.07
C GLY A 102 -8.20 8.48 13.47
N ILE A 103 -6.93 8.20 13.75
CA ILE A 103 -5.97 9.24 14.14
C ILE A 103 -5.27 9.78 12.89
N ARG A 104 -5.82 10.83 12.28
CA ARG A 104 -5.18 11.51 11.16
C ARG A 104 -3.92 12.23 11.62
N VAL A 105 -2.85 12.05 10.85
CA VAL A 105 -1.54 12.66 11.11
C VAL A 105 -1.10 13.49 9.92
N LYS A 106 -0.25 14.50 10.15
CA LYS A 106 0.42 15.26 9.11
C LYS A 106 1.93 15.14 9.30
N VAL A 107 2.61 14.57 8.32
CA VAL A 107 4.06 14.33 8.34
C VAL A 107 4.64 14.69 6.98
N ALA A 108 5.80 15.33 6.96
CA ALA A 108 6.44 15.82 5.73
C ALA A 108 5.51 16.68 4.83
N GLY A 109 4.54 17.39 5.43
CA GLY A 109 3.55 18.18 4.69
C GLY A 109 2.37 17.40 4.12
N VAL A 110 2.36 16.07 4.24
CA VAL A 110 1.30 15.18 3.73
C VAL A 110 0.38 14.76 4.86
N GLU A 111 -0.93 14.81 4.62
CA GLU A 111 -1.93 14.26 5.54
C GLU A 111 -2.18 12.79 5.23
N VAL A 112 -2.20 11.98 6.29
CA VAL A 112 -2.40 10.53 6.23
C VAL A 112 -3.49 10.16 7.21
N GLN A 113 -4.53 9.49 6.72
CA GLN A 113 -5.64 8.97 7.50
C GLN A 113 -5.51 7.44 7.61
N PRO A 114 -5.09 6.91 8.76
CA PRO A 114 -5.21 5.49 9.03
C PRO A 114 -6.68 5.09 9.14
N VAL A 115 -7.05 4.00 8.51
CA VAL A 115 -8.40 3.46 8.51
C VAL A 115 -8.38 1.99 8.88
N GLU A 116 -9.53 1.48 9.30
CA GLU A 116 -9.71 0.09 9.67
C GLU A 116 -9.32 -0.86 8.53
N CYS A 117 -8.65 -1.95 8.90
CA CYS A 117 -8.42 -3.10 8.04
C CYS A 117 -8.49 -4.40 8.86
N HIS A 118 -8.91 -5.50 8.23
CA HIS A 118 -9.13 -6.78 8.88
C HIS A 118 -8.03 -7.77 8.53
N HIS A 119 -6.94 -7.65 9.24
CA HIS A 119 -5.77 -8.51 9.12
C HIS A 119 -5.07 -8.63 10.48
N TRP A 120 -3.93 -9.27 10.54
CA TRP A 120 -3.12 -9.33 11.74
C TRP A 120 -1.87 -8.46 11.62
N SER A 121 -1.28 -8.06 12.77
CA SER A 121 0.04 -7.45 12.83
C SER A 121 0.82 -8.04 13.98
N GLN A 122 1.86 -8.80 13.69
CA GLN A 122 2.73 -9.38 14.71
C GLN A 122 4.16 -9.48 14.19
N ILE A 123 5.12 -9.22 15.06
CA ILE A 123 6.55 -9.34 14.74
C ILE A 123 7.33 -9.98 15.89
N LYS A 124 8.30 -10.80 15.53
CA LYS A 124 9.29 -11.30 16.47
C LYS A 124 10.32 -10.21 16.78
N MET A 125 10.42 -9.84 18.04
CA MET A 125 11.38 -8.86 18.53
C MET A 125 12.81 -9.43 18.59
N PRO A 126 13.86 -8.58 18.59
CA PRO A 126 15.25 -9.02 18.68
C PRO A 126 15.57 -9.86 19.94
N ASP A 127 14.82 -9.68 21.02
CA ASP A 127 14.95 -10.45 22.27
C ASP A 127 14.22 -11.81 22.24
N GLY A 128 13.57 -12.13 21.11
CA GLY A 128 12.84 -13.37 20.91
C GLY A 128 11.37 -13.33 21.35
N THR A 129 10.91 -12.27 21.99
CA THR A 129 9.48 -12.06 22.29
C THR A 129 8.70 -11.69 21.05
N PHE A 130 7.36 -11.62 21.15
CA PHE A 130 6.51 -11.17 20.06
C PHE A 130 5.78 -9.89 20.46
N ALA A 131 5.76 -8.92 19.55
CA ALA A 131 4.90 -7.75 19.64
C ALA A 131 3.76 -7.87 18.63
N SER A 132 2.53 -7.63 19.09
CA SER A 132 1.35 -7.58 18.24
C SER A 132 0.77 -6.17 18.24
N GLY A 133 0.20 -5.77 17.11
CA GLY A 133 -0.39 -4.45 16.91
C GLY A 133 -1.68 -4.51 16.12
N VAL A 134 -2.10 -3.33 15.67
CA VAL A 134 -3.31 -3.13 14.90
C VAL A 134 -2.90 -2.83 13.46
N PRO A 135 -3.25 -3.69 12.49
CA PRO A 135 -3.00 -3.44 11.08
C PRO A 135 -3.84 -2.25 10.61
N MET A 136 -3.35 -1.54 9.62
CA MET A 136 -4.00 -0.32 9.11
C MET A 136 -4.00 -0.30 7.58
N ALA A 137 -5.13 0.08 7.00
CA ALA A 137 -5.18 0.66 5.68
C ALA A 137 -4.97 2.19 5.80
N PHE A 138 -4.69 2.86 4.69
CA PHE A 138 -4.41 4.30 4.70
C PHE A 138 -5.11 5.02 3.57
N VAL A 139 -5.59 6.24 3.85
CA VAL A 139 -5.88 7.25 2.81
C VAL A 139 -4.80 8.31 2.88
N VAL A 140 -3.97 8.41 1.85
CA VAL A 140 -2.90 9.41 1.72
C VAL A 140 -3.42 10.56 0.86
N TYR A 141 -3.47 11.76 1.43
CA TYR A 141 -3.86 12.99 0.72
C TYR A 141 -2.63 13.55 0.02
N ALA A 142 -2.28 12.94 -1.12
CA ALA A 142 -1.08 13.27 -1.86
C ALA A 142 -1.18 14.64 -2.54
N ASP A 143 -2.38 15.00 -3.03
CA ASP A 143 -2.72 16.32 -3.60
C ASP A 143 -4.24 16.55 -3.47
N ASP A 144 -4.74 17.74 -3.83
CA ASP A 144 -6.14 18.15 -3.65
C ASP A 144 -7.16 17.13 -4.16
N ASN A 145 -6.91 16.53 -5.34
CA ASN A 145 -7.78 15.55 -5.97
C ASN A 145 -7.14 14.14 -6.05
N VAL A 146 -6.01 13.91 -5.36
CA VAL A 146 -5.32 12.62 -5.32
C VAL A 146 -5.33 12.12 -3.89
N ARG A 147 -6.31 11.28 -3.58
CA ARG A 147 -6.45 10.58 -2.31
C ARG A 147 -6.21 9.10 -2.58
N PHE A 148 -4.99 8.67 -2.28
CA PHE A 148 -4.56 7.30 -2.54
C PHE A 148 -4.97 6.40 -1.38
N TYR A 149 -5.78 5.38 -1.67
CA TYR A 149 -6.10 4.33 -0.72
C TYR A 149 -5.08 3.19 -0.82
N HIS A 150 -4.41 2.90 0.28
CA HIS A 150 -3.57 1.72 0.41
C HIS A 150 -4.29 0.71 1.30
N TYR A 151 -4.58 -0.47 0.79
CA TYR A 151 -5.47 -1.43 1.44
C TYR A 151 -4.84 -2.10 2.69
N GLY A 152 -3.50 -2.20 2.76
CA GLY A 152 -2.73 -2.65 3.92
C GLY A 152 -3.02 -4.07 4.39
N ASP A 153 -3.22 -4.99 3.48
CA ASP A 153 -3.70 -6.36 3.65
C ASP A 153 -4.97 -6.44 4.51
N THR A 154 -6.07 -6.71 3.86
CA THR A 154 -7.36 -6.80 4.55
C THR A 154 -8.30 -7.80 3.88
N ALA A 155 -9.05 -8.54 4.67
CA ALA A 155 -10.27 -9.16 4.20
C ALA A 155 -11.29 -8.08 3.84
N ILE A 156 -12.27 -8.41 2.99
CA ILE A 156 -13.37 -7.50 2.68
C ILE A 156 -14.31 -7.35 3.89
N PHE A 157 -14.76 -6.12 4.15
CA PHE A 157 -15.71 -5.83 5.21
C PHE A 157 -16.61 -4.63 4.87
N SER A 158 -17.82 -4.59 5.44
CA SER A 158 -18.88 -3.66 5.03
C SER A 158 -18.54 -2.19 5.21
N ASP A 159 -17.70 -1.86 6.21
CA ASP A 159 -17.38 -0.48 6.57
C ASP A 159 -16.41 0.21 5.62
N MET A 160 -15.91 -0.52 4.61
CA MET A 160 -15.28 0.10 3.43
C MET A 160 -16.22 1.12 2.74
N LYS A 161 -17.56 0.91 2.82
CA LYS A 161 -18.55 1.90 2.34
C LYS A 161 -18.55 3.17 3.17
N LEU A 162 -18.41 3.03 4.49
CA LEU A 162 -18.29 4.17 5.40
C LEU A 162 -16.96 4.92 5.18
N GLN A 163 -15.87 4.18 4.96
CA GLN A 163 -14.58 4.78 4.60
C GLN A 163 -14.68 5.59 3.31
N ALA A 164 -15.41 5.08 2.31
CA ALA A 164 -15.67 5.80 1.07
C ALA A 164 -16.42 7.11 1.30
N GLU A 165 -17.46 7.09 2.11
CA GLU A 165 -18.28 8.27 2.43
C GLU A 165 -17.46 9.35 3.17
N LEU A 166 -16.67 8.93 4.17
CA LEU A 166 -15.93 9.84 5.04
C LEU A 166 -14.66 10.40 4.38
N TYR A 167 -13.89 9.55 3.67
CA TYR A 167 -12.55 9.91 3.21
C TYR A 167 -12.44 10.10 1.71
N LYS A 168 -13.40 9.59 0.94
CA LYS A 168 -13.55 9.78 -0.52
C LYS A 168 -12.25 9.51 -1.27
N PRO A 169 -11.66 8.30 -1.16
CA PRO A 169 -10.47 7.95 -1.92
C PRO A 169 -10.76 8.02 -3.42
N THR A 170 -9.75 8.37 -4.21
CA THR A 170 -9.92 8.54 -5.67
C THR A 170 -9.22 7.46 -6.47
N ILE A 171 -8.03 7.09 -6.03
CA ILE A 171 -7.22 6.02 -6.61
C ILE A 171 -6.83 5.09 -5.45
N GLY A 172 -6.85 3.78 -5.65
CA GLY A 172 -6.43 2.86 -4.60
C GLY A 172 -5.77 1.61 -5.11
N CYS A 173 -4.79 1.11 -4.37
CA CYS A 173 -4.33 -0.26 -4.53
C CYS A 173 -5.20 -1.18 -3.68
N ILE A 174 -5.57 -2.33 -4.26
CA ILE A 174 -6.42 -3.33 -3.63
C ILE A 174 -5.80 -4.70 -3.87
N GLY A 175 -5.54 -5.44 -2.79
CA GLY A 175 -5.04 -6.81 -2.86
C GLY A 175 -6.05 -7.74 -3.52
N ILE A 176 -5.56 -8.58 -4.41
CA ILE A 176 -6.38 -9.52 -5.18
C ILE A 176 -5.77 -10.92 -5.26
N ALA A 177 -4.59 -11.09 -4.68
CA ALA A 177 -3.78 -12.29 -4.84
C ALA A 177 -2.93 -12.56 -3.60
N ASN A 178 -2.48 -13.81 -3.50
CA ASN A 178 -1.51 -14.24 -2.50
C ASN A 178 -0.45 -15.09 -3.19
N PRO A 179 0.63 -14.45 -3.72
CA PRO A 179 1.63 -15.17 -4.48
C PRO A 179 2.31 -16.24 -3.63
N GLN A 180 2.53 -17.40 -4.22
CA GLN A 180 3.14 -18.57 -3.53
C GLN A 180 4.54 -18.24 -2.99
N GLU A 181 5.26 -17.36 -3.64
CA GLU A 181 6.57 -16.87 -3.22
C GLU A 181 6.51 -16.16 -1.86
N ILE A 182 5.37 -15.55 -1.55
CA ILE A 182 5.11 -14.88 -0.28
C ILE A 182 4.63 -15.91 0.76
N LEU A 183 3.64 -16.72 0.43
CA LEU A 183 3.08 -17.72 1.34
C LEU A 183 4.12 -18.74 1.82
N ALA A 184 5.00 -19.18 0.94
CA ALA A 184 6.03 -20.18 1.24
C ALA A 184 7.05 -19.73 2.32
N ARG A 185 7.14 -18.44 2.60
CA ARG A 185 8.04 -17.90 3.65
C ARG A 185 7.48 -18.02 5.07
N ASN A 186 6.22 -18.40 5.21
CA ASN A 186 5.55 -18.59 6.50
C ASN A 186 5.24 -20.08 6.75
N PRO A 187 6.24 -20.90 7.14
CA PRO A 187 6.02 -22.31 7.43
C PRO A 187 5.16 -22.45 8.70
N MET A 188 3.89 -22.70 8.53
CA MET A 188 2.91 -22.91 9.60
C MET A 188 2.29 -24.29 9.45
N PRO A 189 1.78 -24.89 10.55
CA PRO A 189 0.98 -26.12 10.43
C PRO A 189 -0.27 -25.85 9.58
N GLY A 190 -0.51 -26.75 8.62
CA GLY A 190 -1.64 -26.64 7.70
C GLY A 190 -1.29 -25.83 6.44
N GLU A 191 -2.28 -25.70 5.57
CA GLU A 191 -2.19 -24.97 4.32
C GLU A 191 -3.02 -23.68 4.41
N MET A 192 -2.42 -22.54 4.08
CA MET A 192 -3.14 -21.27 3.98
C MET A 192 -3.86 -21.22 2.63
N MET A 193 -5.17 -21.39 2.65
CA MET A 193 -5.98 -21.46 1.43
C MET A 193 -6.29 -20.07 0.83
N THR A 194 -6.34 -19.05 1.69
CA THR A 194 -6.58 -17.65 1.29
C THR A 194 -5.80 -16.75 2.25
N GLY A 195 -5.33 -15.60 1.78
CA GLY A 195 -4.69 -14.61 2.67
C GLY A 195 -5.62 -13.46 2.99
N GLU A 196 -6.10 -12.77 1.97
CA GLU A 196 -6.86 -11.54 2.10
C GLU A 196 -8.14 -11.59 1.26
N MET A 197 -8.16 -10.83 0.17
CA MET A 197 -9.28 -10.82 -0.77
C MET A 197 -8.96 -11.66 -2.01
N SER A 198 -9.96 -12.43 -2.43
CA SER A 198 -9.96 -13.02 -3.77
C SER A 198 -10.10 -11.94 -4.85
N PRO A 199 -9.81 -12.25 -6.13
CA PRO A 199 -10.02 -11.32 -7.25
C PRO A 199 -11.45 -10.73 -7.32
N TYR A 200 -12.47 -11.50 -6.98
CA TYR A 200 -13.85 -11.02 -6.92
C TYR A 200 -14.09 -10.06 -5.76
N GLU A 201 -13.59 -10.40 -4.57
CA GLU A 201 -13.72 -9.55 -3.38
C GLU A 201 -12.94 -8.24 -3.55
N GLY A 202 -11.76 -8.27 -4.18
CA GLY A 202 -11.01 -7.05 -4.50
C GLY A 202 -11.76 -6.10 -5.44
N LEU A 203 -12.46 -6.64 -6.46
CA LEU A 203 -13.35 -5.83 -7.29
C LEU A 203 -14.47 -5.23 -6.46
N LEU A 204 -15.17 -6.03 -5.64
CA LEU A 204 -16.28 -5.58 -4.82
C LEU A 204 -15.83 -4.51 -3.81
N ALA A 205 -14.67 -4.68 -3.18
CA ALA A 205 -14.06 -3.70 -2.29
C ALA A 205 -13.79 -2.38 -3.01
N SER A 206 -13.23 -2.43 -4.23
CA SER A 206 -12.97 -1.24 -5.04
C SER A 206 -14.25 -0.47 -5.41
N GLN A 207 -15.35 -1.20 -5.66
CA GLN A 207 -16.68 -0.61 -5.89
C GLN A 207 -17.22 0.04 -4.60
N TRP A 208 -17.11 -0.65 -3.45
CA TRP A 208 -17.58 -0.13 -2.16
C TRP A 208 -16.81 1.11 -1.71
N LEU A 209 -15.50 1.14 -1.95
CA LEU A 209 -14.65 2.32 -1.70
C LEU A 209 -14.94 3.48 -2.66
N GLY A 210 -15.73 3.25 -3.70
CA GLY A 210 -16.10 4.29 -4.67
C GLY A 210 -14.93 4.85 -5.47
N LEU A 211 -13.88 4.07 -5.64
CA LEU A 211 -12.68 4.48 -6.38
C LEU A 211 -13.02 4.92 -7.81
N HIS A 212 -12.26 5.87 -8.33
CA HIS A 212 -12.27 6.20 -9.76
C HIS A 212 -11.36 5.25 -10.53
N THR A 213 -10.21 4.92 -9.94
CA THR A 213 -9.24 3.97 -10.50
C THR A 213 -8.80 2.99 -9.42
N VAL A 214 -8.81 1.69 -9.76
CA VAL A 214 -8.22 0.64 -8.94
C VAL A 214 -6.94 0.14 -9.58
N LEU A 215 -5.91 0.00 -8.74
CA LEU A 215 -4.65 -0.66 -9.04
C LEU A 215 -4.69 -2.01 -8.32
N PRO A 216 -5.07 -3.11 -8.98
CA PRO A 216 -4.99 -4.41 -8.35
C PRO A 216 -3.53 -4.68 -7.95
N CYS A 217 -3.30 -5.30 -6.81
CA CYS A 217 -1.96 -5.53 -6.30
C CYS A 217 -1.87 -6.84 -5.50
N HIS A 218 -0.77 -7.03 -4.79
CA HIS A 218 -0.39 -8.24 -4.06
C HIS A 218 -0.03 -9.40 -5.00
N TYR A 219 0.61 -9.07 -6.10
CA TYR A 219 1.21 -10.02 -7.06
C TYR A 219 2.65 -9.62 -7.37
N CYS A 220 3.42 -10.59 -7.86
CA CYS A 220 4.79 -10.36 -8.32
C CYS A 220 4.87 -10.13 -9.83
N GLN A 221 3.87 -10.59 -10.59
CA GLN A 221 3.83 -10.49 -12.06
C GLN A 221 2.42 -10.10 -12.53
N ALA A 222 2.35 -9.16 -13.47
CA ALA A 222 1.07 -8.62 -13.96
C ALA A 222 0.24 -9.62 -14.79
N ASP A 223 0.79 -10.76 -15.14
CA ASP A 223 0.13 -11.83 -15.89
C ASP A 223 -0.26 -13.03 -15.02
N ASP A 224 -0.24 -12.92 -13.70
CA ASP A 224 -0.70 -13.94 -12.77
C ASP A 224 -2.17 -14.32 -13.00
N ASP A 225 -2.54 -15.54 -12.61
CA ASP A 225 -3.91 -16.07 -12.77
C ASP A 225 -4.94 -15.23 -12.01
N ASP A 226 -4.59 -14.73 -10.83
CA ASP A 226 -5.46 -13.87 -10.02
C ASP A 226 -5.69 -12.51 -10.68
N VAL A 227 -4.67 -11.93 -11.31
CA VAL A 227 -4.80 -10.70 -12.10
C VAL A 227 -5.74 -10.93 -13.29
N ARG A 228 -5.57 -12.04 -14.01
CA ARG A 228 -6.47 -12.42 -15.10
C ARG A 228 -7.90 -12.66 -14.60
N ALA A 229 -8.07 -13.27 -13.43
CA ALA A 229 -9.38 -13.49 -12.82
C ALA A 229 -10.04 -12.16 -12.43
N PHE A 230 -9.30 -11.25 -11.80
CA PHE A 230 -9.78 -9.91 -11.47
C PHE A 230 -10.28 -9.16 -12.72
N MET A 231 -9.51 -9.16 -13.80
CA MET A 231 -9.89 -8.49 -15.04
C MET A 231 -11.10 -9.12 -15.70
N ARG A 232 -11.29 -10.46 -15.60
CA ARG A 232 -12.53 -11.12 -16.04
C ARG A 232 -13.75 -10.68 -15.24
N HIS A 233 -13.63 -10.61 -13.90
CA HIS A 233 -14.70 -10.12 -13.02
C HIS A 233 -15.04 -8.65 -13.32
N HIS A 234 -14.02 -7.82 -13.50
CA HIS A 234 -14.18 -6.41 -13.84
C HIS A 234 -14.92 -6.23 -15.18
N ALA A 235 -14.52 -6.94 -16.23
CA ALA A 235 -15.18 -6.88 -17.52
C ALA A 235 -16.66 -7.36 -17.46
N ALA A 236 -16.91 -8.43 -16.69
CA ALA A 236 -18.27 -8.93 -16.49
C ALA A 236 -19.16 -7.93 -15.72
N ALA A 237 -18.64 -7.25 -14.71
CA ALA A 237 -19.37 -6.22 -13.97
C ALA A 237 -19.71 -5.02 -14.87
N LYS A 238 -18.75 -4.54 -15.68
CA LYS A 238 -19.02 -3.50 -16.68
C LYS A 238 -20.08 -3.91 -17.70
N ALA A 239 -20.05 -5.14 -18.17
CA ALA A 239 -21.06 -5.66 -19.12
C ALA A 239 -22.49 -5.72 -18.51
N ARG A 240 -22.59 -5.88 -17.18
CA ARG A 240 -23.86 -5.79 -16.44
C ARG A 240 -24.31 -4.36 -16.14
N GLY A 241 -23.50 -3.34 -16.50
CA GLY A 241 -23.80 -1.94 -16.22
C GLY A 241 -23.56 -1.54 -14.75
N GLU A 242 -22.81 -2.33 -13.99
CA GLU A 242 -22.45 -2.00 -12.63
C GLU A 242 -21.45 -0.83 -12.59
N ARG A 243 -21.56 0.02 -11.56
CA ARG A 243 -20.55 1.05 -11.33
C ARG A 243 -19.24 0.38 -10.94
N THR A 244 -18.26 0.44 -11.82
CA THR A 244 -16.91 -0.11 -11.60
C THR A 244 -15.86 0.99 -11.78
N PRO A 245 -14.80 1.03 -10.95
CA PRO A 245 -13.66 1.91 -11.23
C PRO A 245 -12.97 1.51 -12.53
N ASP A 246 -12.18 2.39 -13.11
CA ASP A 246 -11.23 1.98 -14.15
C ASP A 246 -10.16 1.10 -13.52
N ALA A 247 -9.90 -0.07 -14.09
CA ALA A 247 -8.88 -0.98 -13.60
C ALA A 247 -7.58 -0.80 -14.41
N LEU A 248 -6.48 -0.61 -13.72
CA LEU A 248 -5.16 -0.48 -14.32
C LEU A 248 -4.18 -1.45 -13.65
N VAL A 249 -3.82 -2.50 -14.37
CA VAL A 249 -2.79 -3.46 -13.95
C VAL A 249 -1.42 -2.88 -14.29
N LEU A 250 -0.53 -2.83 -13.31
CA LEU A 250 0.83 -2.31 -13.46
C LEU A 250 1.83 -3.46 -13.35
N ASN A 251 2.81 -3.49 -14.25
CA ASN A 251 4.02 -4.28 -14.00
C ASN A 251 4.84 -3.62 -12.88
N PRO A 252 5.53 -4.41 -12.04
CA PRO A 252 6.48 -3.83 -11.09
C PRO A 252 7.50 -2.94 -11.82
N GLY A 253 7.66 -1.72 -11.30
CA GLY A 253 8.47 -0.67 -11.91
C GLY A 253 7.67 0.37 -12.71
N GLU A 254 6.46 0.06 -13.14
CA GLU A 254 5.64 1.02 -13.90
C GLU A 254 5.13 2.17 -13.02
N THR A 255 5.04 3.33 -13.66
CA THR A 255 4.61 4.57 -13.03
C THR A 255 3.40 5.14 -13.75
N ILE A 256 2.39 5.56 -12.99
CA ILE A 256 1.30 6.39 -13.50
C ILE A 256 1.48 7.84 -13.08
N GLU A 257 1.04 8.75 -13.91
CA GLU A 257 0.98 10.17 -13.62
C GLU A 257 -0.48 10.63 -13.48
N VAL A 258 -0.77 11.33 -12.39
CA VAL A 258 -2.11 11.82 -12.06
C VAL A 258 -2.08 13.34 -12.07
N ASN A 259 -2.93 13.97 -12.87
CA ASN A 259 -3.01 15.43 -12.98
C ASN A 259 -3.78 16.07 -11.81
N THR A 260 -3.86 17.38 -11.80
CA THR A 260 -4.56 18.18 -10.78
C THR A 260 -6.07 17.92 -10.68
N LEU A 261 -6.65 17.26 -11.69
CA LEU A 261 -8.06 16.84 -11.68
C LEU A 261 -8.27 15.42 -11.15
N GLY A 262 -7.19 14.77 -10.69
CA GLY A 262 -7.23 13.38 -10.23
C GLY A 262 -7.38 12.36 -11.37
N ARG A 263 -7.05 12.74 -12.61
CA ARG A 263 -7.12 11.85 -13.78
C ARG A 263 -5.75 11.35 -14.17
N ILE A 264 -5.67 10.08 -14.53
CA ILE A 264 -4.45 9.49 -15.09
C ILE A 264 -4.22 10.09 -16.48
N VAL A 265 -3.05 10.66 -16.70
CA VAL A 265 -2.67 11.34 -17.96
C VAL A 265 -1.66 10.56 -18.76
N SER A 266 -0.95 9.61 -18.17
CA SER A 266 -0.09 8.65 -18.89
C SER A 266 0.30 7.49 -17.97
N PRO A 267 0.13 6.22 -18.36
CA PRO A 267 1.00 5.17 -17.91
C PRO A 267 2.33 5.34 -18.68
N LYS A 268 3.42 5.70 -18.00
CA LYS A 268 4.75 5.64 -18.59
C LYS A 268 5.33 4.26 -18.30
N ALA A 269 5.67 3.54 -19.36
CA ALA A 269 6.63 2.44 -19.26
C ALA A 269 7.93 2.97 -18.64
N ALA A 270 8.50 2.20 -17.71
CA ALA A 270 9.76 2.52 -17.04
C ALA A 270 10.93 2.47 -18.02
#